data_bf85de3b34c234b61b765fa44cd9f59d
#
_entry.id   bf85de3b34c234b61b765fa44cd9f59d
#
_cell.length_a   1.000
_cell.length_b   1.000
_cell.length_c   1.000
_cell.angle_alpha   90.00
_cell.angle_beta   90.00
_cell.angle_gamma   90.00
#
_symmetry.space_group_name_H-M   'P 1'
#
loop_
_entity.id
_entity.type
_entity.pdbx_description
1 polymer ?
#
loop_
_entity_poly.entity_id
_entity_poly.type
_entity_poly.pdbx_seq_one_letter_code
_entity_poly.pdbx_strand_id
1 'polypeptide(L)'
;MLYGLIAEDGSILKSVPILVSRLVDLQGEPIECRRMNGKSDFIANFWKILKEFRFRFPTIQKVLAVCDADSDCVVTLADLLRERARAHLGTLPFPLVFHVIKRELETWWIAEPSAISTVVGMTVPFPGGNVEQSVLDPKTFIVQRLAPGKRVYTPGDAAAIAQIIDLTVLRDRCPGFVRFERRVI
;
A
#
# COMPACT_ATOMS: atom_id res chain seq x y z
N MET A 1 -16.60 -4.20 10.83
CA MET A 1 -15.33 -3.81 11.50
C MET A 1 -14.78 -2.59 10.77
N LEU A 2 -14.76 -1.40 11.41
CA LEU A 2 -14.35 -0.14 10.78
C LEU A 2 -12.82 0.02 10.80
N TYR A 3 -12.21 0.14 9.64
CA TYR A 3 -10.78 0.41 9.47
C TYR A 3 -10.54 1.85 9.02
N GLY A 4 -9.39 2.42 9.43
CA GLY A 4 -8.86 3.64 8.86
C GLY A 4 -7.64 3.36 7.98
N LEU A 5 -7.49 4.09 6.88
CA LEU A 5 -6.30 4.07 6.03
C LEU A 5 -5.75 5.48 5.85
N ILE A 6 -4.48 5.65 6.12
CA ILE A 6 -3.70 6.83 5.69
C ILE A 6 -2.77 6.37 4.59
N ALA A 7 -2.99 6.84 3.38
CA ALA A 7 -2.23 6.49 2.20
C ALA A 7 -1.31 7.63 1.77
N GLU A 8 -0.06 7.32 1.43
CA GLU A 8 0.90 8.30 0.94
C GLU A 8 0.42 8.95 -0.36
N ASP A 9 -0.11 8.13 -1.28
CA ASP A 9 -0.49 8.56 -2.62
C ASP A 9 -1.83 7.98 -3.10
N GLY A 10 -2.16 8.28 -4.38
CA GLY A 10 -3.40 7.84 -5.01
C GLY A 10 -3.44 6.36 -5.37
N SER A 11 -2.30 5.72 -5.65
CA SER A 11 -2.22 4.29 -5.96
C SER A 11 -2.49 3.45 -4.72
N ILE A 12 -1.83 3.78 -3.61
CA ILE A 12 -2.05 3.16 -2.30
C ILE A 12 -3.49 3.38 -1.85
N LEU A 13 -4.00 4.62 -1.97
CA LEU A 13 -5.37 4.98 -1.58
C LEU A 13 -6.43 4.12 -2.26
N LYS A 14 -6.27 3.84 -3.56
CA LYS A 14 -7.25 3.10 -4.34
C LYS A 14 -7.10 1.58 -4.25
N SER A 15 -5.90 1.08 -4.01
CA SER A 15 -5.60 -0.35 -4.07
C SER A 15 -5.63 -1.03 -2.71
N VAL A 16 -5.05 -0.40 -1.68
CA VAL A 16 -4.93 -1.03 -0.36
C VAL A 16 -6.28 -1.35 0.29
N PRO A 17 -7.32 -0.50 0.19
CA PRO A 17 -8.66 -0.87 0.69
C PRO A 17 -9.22 -2.14 0.03
N ILE A 18 -8.97 -2.31 -1.27
CA ILE A 18 -9.39 -3.50 -2.02
C ILE A 18 -8.66 -4.74 -1.50
N LEU A 19 -7.34 -4.66 -1.31
CA LEU A 19 -6.58 -5.77 -0.75
C LEU A 19 -7.01 -6.10 0.67
N VAL A 20 -7.26 -5.09 1.52
CA VAL A 20 -7.75 -5.29 2.88
C VAL A 20 -9.09 -6.02 2.89
N SER A 21 -10.07 -5.59 2.07
CA SER A 21 -11.38 -6.24 1.99
C SER A 21 -11.33 -7.66 1.41
N ARG A 22 -10.27 -8.02 0.69
CA ARG A 22 -10.02 -9.39 0.22
C ARG A 22 -9.34 -10.28 1.28
N LEU A 23 -8.72 -9.66 2.29
CA LEU A 23 -8.00 -10.35 3.37
C LEU A 23 -8.82 -10.49 4.64
N VAL A 24 -9.73 -9.55 4.90
CA VAL A 24 -10.51 -9.44 6.14
C VAL A 24 -11.98 -9.27 5.82
N ASP A 25 -12.83 -10.00 6.53
CA ASP A 25 -14.28 -9.74 6.46
C ASP A 25 -14.61 -8.44 7.22
N LEU A 26 -14.87 -7.39 6.47
CA LEU A 26 -15.24 -6.08 7.00
C LEU A 26 -16.71 -5.99 7.39
N GLN A 27 -17.51 -7.05 7.19
CA GLN A 27 -18.94 -7.10 7.51
C GLN A 27 -19.75 -5.93 6.87
N GLY A 28 -19.34 -5.52 5.67
CA GLY A 28 -19.94 -4.42 4.94
C GLY A 28 -19.52 -3.00 5.39
N GLU A 29 -18.71 -2.88 6.43
CA GLU A 29 -18.20 -1.58 6.86
C GLU A 29 -17.16 -1.01 5.88
N PRO A 30 -17.22 0.29 5.57
CA PRO A 30 -16.24 0.94 4.71
C PRO A 30 -14.89 1.10 5.41
N ILE A 31 -13.83 1.25 4.62
CA ILE A 31 -12.53 1.72 5.14
C ILE A 31 -12.50 3.24 5.02
N GLU A 32 -12.32 3.94 6.14
CA GLU A 32 -12.15 5.39 6.16
C GLU A 32 -10.77 5.78 5.65
N CYS A 33 -10.72 6.40 4.48
CA CYS A 33 -9.47 6.66 3.79
C CYS A 33 -9.08 8.14 3.81
N ARG A 34 -7.79 8.41 4.01
CA ARG A 34 -7.19 9.74 3.82
C ARG A 34 -5.92 9.63 2.99
N ARG A 35 -5.80 10.51 2.00
CA ARG A 35 -4.63 10.62 1.16
C ARG A 35 -3.73 11.74 1.64
N MET A 36 -2.43 11.49 1.62
CA MET A 36 -1.37 12.50 1.78
C MET A 36 -0.84 12.94 0.40
N ASN A 37 -0.05 14.01 0.37
CA ASN A 37 0.52 14.54 -0.86
C ASN A 37 1.96 14.06 -1.06
N GLY A 38 2.14 12.72 -1.07
CA GLY A 38 3.43 12.07 -1.21
C GLY A 38 4.19 11.91 0.11
N LYS A 39 5.37 11.29 0.04
CA LYS A 39 6.16 10.83 1.17
C LYS A 39 6.51 11.93 2.19
N SER A 40 6.96 13.09 1.71
CA SER A 40 7.35 14.19 2.61
C SER A 40 6.19 14.69 3.45
N ASP A 41 5.02 14.85 2.83
CA ASP A 41 3.80 15.23 3.53
C ASP A 41 3.32 14.11 4.46
N PHE A 42 3.38 12.85 4.00
CA PHE A 42 3.05 11.70 4.82
C PHE A 42 3.89 11.68 6.11
N ILE A 43 5.22 11.72 5.99
CA ILE A 43 6.13 11.70 7.14
C ILE A 43 5.87 12.90 8.08
N ALA A 44 5.62 14.08 7.53
CA ALA A 44 5.45 15.29 8.33
C ALA A 44 4.10 15.38 9.04
N ASN A 45 3.02 14.86 8.43
CA ASN A 45 1.66 15.25 8.78
C ASN A 45 0.67 14.10 9.07
N PHE A 46 1.02 12.80 8.88
CA PHE A 46 0.11 11.68 9.11
C PHE A 46 -0.55 11.69 10.50
N TRP A 47 0.15 12.17 11.51
CA TRP A 47 -0.35 12.26 12.87
C TRP A 47 -1.56 13.23 13.03
N LYS A 48 -1.70 14.21 12.12
CA LYS A 48 -2.87 15.10 12.09
C LYS A 48 -4.12 14.32 11.70
N ILE A 49 -3.98 13.42 10.73
CA ILE A 49 -5.07 12.52 10.29
C ILE A 49 -5.44 11.54 11.41
N LEU A 50 -4.46 11.03 12.17
CA LEU A 50 -4.75 10.17 13.32
C LEU A 50 -5.53 10.90 14.40
N LYS A 51 -5.24 12.19 14.64
CA LYS A 51 -6.08 13.02 15.51
C LYS A 51 -7.50 13.18 14.97
N GLU A 52 -7.65 13.44 13.66
CA GLU A 52 -8.97 13.49 13.01
C GLU A 52 -9.72 12.16 13.20
N PHE A 53 -9.10 11.03 12.93
CA PHE A 53 -9.73 9.70 13.09
C PHE A 53 -10.19 9.46 14.53
N ARG A 54 -9.37 9.81 15.52
CA ARG A 54 -9.72 9.68 16.94
C ARG A 54 -11.00 10.45 17.31
N PHE A 55 -11.22 11.62 16.74
CA PHE A 55 -12.37 12.45 17.05
C PHE A 55 -13.60 12.11 16.22
N ARG A 56 -13.42 11.86 14.91
CA ARG A 56 -14.55 11.69 14.00
C ARG A 56 -15.07 10.25 13.94
N PHE A 57 -14.23 9.29 14.24
CA PHE A 57 -14.55 7.86 14.10
C PHE A 57 -14.20 7.09 15.37
N PRO A 58 -14.93 7.29 16.48
CA PRO A 58 -14.61 6.67 17.76
C PRO A 58 -14.72 5.14 17.75
N THR A 59 -15.39 4.56 16.75
CA THR A 59 -15.56 3.12 16.54
C THR A 59 -14.48 2.49 15.65
N ILE A 60 -13.49 3.26 15.18
CA ILE A 60 -12.35 2.70 14.44
C ILE A 60 -11.64 1.65 15.29
N GLN A 61 -11.48 0.47 14.72
CA GLN A 61 -10.85 -0.67 15.38
C GLN A 61 -9.36 -0.81 15.05
N LYS A 62 -8.91 -0.33 13.90
CA LYS A 62 -7.52 -0.37 13.47
C LYS A 62 -7.25 0.72 12.43
N VAL A 63 -6.09 1.35 12.50
CA VAL A 63 -5.64 2.28 11.46
C VAL A 63 -4.36 1.76 10.81
N LEU A 64 -4.38 1.71 9.48
CA LEU A 64 -3.23 1.40 8.65
C LEU A 64 -2.64 2.70 8.10
N ALA A 65 -1.36 2.94 8.33
CA ALA A 65 -0.62 4.04 7.71
C ALA A 65 0.39 3.43 6.74
N VAL A 66 0.16 3.61 5.44
CA VAL A 66 0.86 2.90 4.38
C VAL A 66 1.60 3.88 3.48
N CYS A 67 2.89 3.65 3.27
CA CYS A 67 3.74 4.42 2.36
C CYS A 67 4.77 3.54 1.66
N ASP A 68 5.33 4.06 0.59
CA ASP A 68 6.43 3.45 -0.14
C ASP A 68 7.78 3.78 0.51
N ALA A 69 8.72 2.85 0.48
CA ALA A 69 10.09 3.10 0.92
C ALA A 69 10.92 3.86 -0.12
N ASP A 70 10.61 3.68 -1.41
CA ASP A 70 11.48 4.07 -2.51
C ASP A 70 12.91 3.53 -2.31
N SER A 71 13.86 4.44 -2.11
CA SER A 71 15.26 4.11 -1.80
C SER A 71 15.57 4.01 -0.31
N ASP A 72 14.64 4.38 0.57
CA ASP A 72 14.86 4.39 2.01
C ASP A 72 14.89 2.98 2.60
N CYS A 73 15.52 2.86 3.77
CA CYS A 73 15.44 1.64 4.57
C CYS A 73 14.06 1.52 5.22
N VAL A 74 13.35 0.42 4.92
CA VAL A 74 12.01 0.12 5.47
C VAL A 74 11.98 0.18 7.00
N VAL A 75 13.02 -0.33 7.67
CA VAL A 75 13.08 -0.37 9.13
C VAL A 75 13.25 1.04 9.69
N THR A 76 14.23 1.78 9.17
CA THR A 76 14.52 3.16 9.60
C THR A 76 13.31 4.07 9.41
N LEU A 77 12.65 3.97 8.25
CA LEU A 77 11.45 4.76 7.99
C LEU A 77 10.28 4.38 8.92
N ALA A 78 10.07 3.10 9.15
CA ALA A 78 9.03 2.65 10.07
C ALA A 78 9.29 3.10 11.52
N ASP A 79 10.54 3.12 11.96
CA ASP A 79 10.91 3.59 13.30
C ASP A 79 10.72 5.11 13.43
N LEU A 80 11.12 5.88 12.42
CA LEU A 80 10.86 7.31 12.34
C LEU A 80 9.35 7.63 12.47
N LEU A 81 8.50 6.88 11.77
CA LEU A 81 7.05 7.07 11.83
C LEU A 81 6.50 6.75 13.24
N ARG A 82 7.00 5.68 13.87
CA ARG A 82 6.60 5.33 15.25
C ARG A 82 7.01 6.39 16.26
N GLU A 83 8.24 6.92 16.16
CA GLU A 83 8.74 8.00 17.03
C GLU A 83 7.90 9.26 16.87
N ARG A 84 7.58 9.65 15.64
CA ARG A 84 6.70 10.81 15.39
C ARG A 84 5.29 10.60 15.93
N ALA A 85 4.72 9.40 15.76
CA ALA A 85 3.43 9.09 16.36
C ALA A 85 3.45 9.25 17.87
N ARG A 86 4.45 8.69 18.56
CA ARG A 86 4.62 8.82 20.01
C ARG A 86 4.76 10.29 20.45
N ALA A 87 5.58 11.06 19.73
CA ALA A 87 5.82 12.46 20.05
C ALA A 87 4.56 13.36 19.95
N HIS A 88 3.62 13.04 19.05
CA HIS A 88 2.47 13.90 18.75
C HIS A 88 1.13 13.42 19.32
N LEU A 89 1.00 12.14 19.65
CA LEU A 89 -0.32 11.54 19.86
C LEU A 89 -0.54 10.94 21.26
N GLY A 90 0.52 10.58 21.97
CA GLY A 90 0.38 9.80 23.20
C GLY A 90 -0.30 8.44 22.93
N THR A 91 -1.23 8.05 23.81
CA THR A 91 -1.99 6.79 23.65
C THR A 91 -3.15 6.96 22.68
N LEU A 92 -3.22 6.09 21.69
CA LEU A 92 -4.37 6.01 20.76
C LEU A 92 -5.40 5.01 21.27
N PRO A 93 -6.70 5.24 21.01
CA PRO A 93 -7.77 4.31 21.40
C PRO A 93 -7.90 3.10 20.46
N PHE A 94 -7.10 3.03 19.42
CA PHE A 94 -7.06 1.98 18.41
C PHE A 94 -5.62 1.57 18.08
N PRO A 95 -5.39 0.33 17.66
CA PRO A 95 -4.12 -0.12 17.12
C PRO A 95 -3.73 0.67 15.87
N LEU A 96 -2.49 1.15 15.83
CA LEU A 96 -1.88 1.82 14.68
C LEU A 96 -0.81 0.93 14.09
N VAL A 97 -0.98 0.62 12.80
CA VAL A 97 -0.06 -0.20 12.02
C VAL A 97 0.62 0.65 10.97
N PHE A 98 1.94 0.82 11.07
CA PHE A 98 2.74 1.34 9.97
C PHE A 98 3.17 0.20 9.05
N HIS A 99 2.83 0.32 7.77
CA HIS A 99 3.36 -0.57 6.74
C HIS A 99 4.12 0.23 5.70
N VAL A 100 5.42 0.07 5.69
CA VAL A 100 6.32 0.63 4.68
C VAL A 100 6.54 -0.44 3.63
N ILE A 101 6.07 -0.19 2.42
CA ILE A 101 6.22 -1.09 1.27
C ILE A 101 7.67 -0.98 0.78
N LYS A 102 8.34 -2.11 0.61
CA LYS A 102 9.71 -2.12 0.09
C LYS A 102 9.71 -1.68 -1.37
N ARG A 103 10.48 -0.65 -1.68
CA ARG A 103 10.42 0.09 -2.95
C ARG A 103 9.09 0.80 -3.09
N GLU A 104 8.23 0.34 -3.99
CA GLU A 104 6.93 0.92 -4.34
C GLU A 104 5.83 -0.15 -4.34
N LEU A 105 4.58 0.27 -4.27
CA LEU A 105 3.40 -0.61 -4.35
C LEU A 105 3.45 -1.51 -5.59
N GLU A 106 3.97 -1.00 -6.69
CA GLU A 106 4.12 -1.70 -7.97
C GLU A 106 4.98 -2.96 -7.86
N THR A 107 5.82 -3.08 -6.83
CA THR A 107 6.55 -4.33 -6.52
C THR A 107 5.60 -5.51 -6.34
N TRP A 108 4.44 -5.28 -5.70
CA TRP A 108 3.44 -6.33 -5.52
C TRP A 108 2.80 -6.73 -6.84
N TRP A 109 2.56 -5.77 -7.73
CA TRP A 109 1.99 -6.04 -9.05
C TRP A 109 2.95 -6.84 -9.92
N ILE A 110 4.24 -6.51 -9.89
CA ILE A 110 5.28 -7.21 -10.67
C ILE A 110 5.48 -8.65 -10.18
N ALA A 111 5.19 -8.93 -8.93
CA ALA A 111 5.23 -10.31 -8.41
C ALA A 111 4.19 -11.22 -9.07
N GLU A 112 3.06 -10.64 -9.53
CA GLU A 112 2.01 -11.36 -10.27
C GLU A 112 1.64 -10.57 -11.57
N PRO A 113 2.49 -10.62 -12.62
CA PRO A 113 2.35 -9.77 -13.80
C PRO A 113 1.17 -10.15 -14.71
N SER A 114 0.51 -11.28 -14.50
CA SER A 114 -0.68 -11.64 -15.29
C SER A 114 -1.85 -10.68 -14.99
N ALA A 115 -2.00 -10.24 -13.74
CA ALA A 115 -2.99 -9.23 -13.38
C ALA A 115 -2.71 -7.89 -14.07
N ILE A 116 -1.42 -7.45 -14.08
CA ILE A 116 -1.04 -6.25 -14.83
C ILE A 116 -1.42 -6.43 -16.30
N SER A 117 -0.98 -7.54 -16.92
CA SER A 117 -1.20 -7.81 -18.34
C SER A 117 -2.68 -7.79 -18.70
N THR A 118 -3.53 -8.33 -17.84
CA THR A 118 -4.99 -8.32 -18.02
C THR A 118 -5.56 -6.90 -17.98
N VAL A 119 -5.16 -6.09 -17.00
CA VAL A 119 -5.68 -4.72 -16.83
C VAL A 119 -5.19 -3.79 -17.94
N VAL A 120 -3.92 -3.91 -18.31
CA VAL A 120 -3.33 -2.99 -19.29
C VAL A 120 -3.53 -3.45 -20.74
N GLY A 121 -3.92 -4.71 -20.97
CA GLY A 121 -4.09 -5.30 -22.31
C GLY A 121 -2.78 -5.54 -23.05
N MET A 122 -1.66 -5.66 -22.33
CA MET A 122 -0.32 -5.84 -22.89
C MET A 122 0.46 -6.83 -22.02
N THR A 123 1.28 -7.68 -22.64
CA THR A 123 2.08 -8.65 -21.90
C THR A 123 3.18 -7.98 -21.07
N VAL A 124 3.13 -8.18 -19.77
CA VAL A 124 4.18 -7.78 -18.84
C VAL A 124 4.87 -9.04 -18.34
N PRO A 125 6.16 -9.25 -18.64
CA PRO A 125 6.86 -10.46 -18.23
C PRO A 125 7.21 -10.45 -16.75
N PHE A 126 7.23 -11.62 -16.12
CA PHE A 126 7.79 -11.79 -14.80
C PHE A 126 9.33 -11.65 -14.86
N PRO A 127 9.94 -10.75 -14.06
CA PRO A 127 11.40 -10.55 -14.11
C PRO A 127 12.21 -11.68 -13.48
N GLY A 128 11.56 -12.63 -12.82
CA GLY A 128 12.20 -13.73 -12.09
C GLY A 128 12.64 -13.38 -10.68
N GLY A 129 12.84 -14.40 -9.86
CA GLY A 129 13.41 -14.28 -8.52
C GLY A 129 12.56 -13.45 -7.54
N ASN A 130 13.24 -12.87 -6.56
CA ASN A 130 12.63 -11.98 -5.57
C ASN A 130 12.51 -10.57 -6.13
N VAL A 131 11.31 -10.16 -6.53
CA VAL A 131 11.04 -8.86 -7.15
C VAL A 131 11.41 -7.68 -6.25
N GLU A 132 11.32 -7.83 -4.93
CA GLU A 132 11.74 -6.80 -3.97
C GLU A 132 13.26 -6.51 -4.00
N GLN A 133 14.03 -7.40 -4.61
CA GLN A 133 15.48 -7.25 -4.73
C GLN A 133 15.92 -6.98 -6.17
N SER A 134 15.27 -7.62 -7.14
CA SER A 134 15.67 -7.58 -8.55
C SER A 134 15.17 -6.34 -9.30
N VAL A 135 14.04 -5.76 -8.88
CA VAL A 135 13.46 -4.58 -9.52
C VAL A 135 13.64 -3.35 -8.64
N LEU A 136 14.57 -2.48 -9.00
CA LEU A 136 14.93 -1.31 -8.19
C LEU A 136 13.93 -0.15 -8.33
N ASP A 137 13.27 -0.04 -9.48
CA ASP A 137 12.28 0.99 -9.80
C ASP A 137 11.04 0.31 -10.41
N PRO A 138 10.13 -0.19 -9.57
CA PRO A 138 8.99 -0.99 -10.01
C PRO A 138 8.01 -0.21 -10.90
N LYS A 139 7.76 1.04 -10.58
CA LYS A 139 6.87 1.89 -11.37
C LYS A 139 7.43 2.16 -12.76
N THR A 140 8.70 2.53 -12.85
CA THR A 140 9.40 2.70 -14.12
C THR A 140 9.43 1.38 -14.91
N PHE A 141 9.60 0.23 -14.24
CA PHE A 141 9.52 -1.07 -14.88
C PHE A 141 8.17 -1.29 -15.60
N ILE A 142 7.05 -0.95 -14.97
CA ILE A 142 5.72 -1.04 -15.59
C ILE A 142 5.60 0.00 -16.73
N VAL A 143 5.91 1.26 -16.46
CA VAL A 143 5.77 2.37 -17.43
C VAL A 143 6.53 2.10 -18.73
N GLN A 144 7.76 1.60 -18.64
CA GLN A 144 8.57 1.27 -19.84
C GLN A 144 7.91 0.18 -20.70
N ARG A 145 7.20 -0.76 -20.11
CA ARG A 145 6.50 -1.82 -20.85
C ARG A 145 5.20 -1.33 -21.48
N LEU A 146 4.59 -0.30 -20.92
CA LEU A 146 3.39 0.33 -21.48
C LEU A 146 3.71 1.36 -22.58
N ALA A 147 4.95 1.89 -22.61
CA ALA A 147 5.38 2.92 -23.55
C ALA A 147 5.13 2.57 -25.03
N PRO A 148 5.39 1.36 -25.53
CA PRO A 148 5.10 1.00 -26.92
C PRO A 148 3.64 1.18 -27.31
N GLY A 149 2.70 0.93 -26.39
CA GLY A 149 1.27 1.15 -26.56
C GLY A 149 0.79 2.58 -26.26
N LYS A 150 1.69 3.51 -25.95
CA LYS A 150 1.39 4.88 -25.52
C LYS A 150 0.40 4.93 -24.34
N ARG A 151 0.37 3.89 -23.52
CA ARG A 151 -0.51 3.78 -22.36
C ARG A 151 0.18 4.34 -21.11
N VAL A 152 -0.56 5.13 -20.35
CA VAL A 152 -0.11 5.68 -19.05
C VAL A 152 -0.64 4.79 -17.92
N TYR A 153 0.25 4.40 -17.02
CA TYR A 153 -0.13 3.71 -15.78
C TYR A 153 -0.73 4.72 -14.79
N THR A 154 -1.87 4.37 -14.22
CA THR A 154 -2.65 5.27 -13.36
C THR A 154 -3.02 4.61 -12.02
N PRO A 155 -3.43 5.40 -11.01
CA PRO A 155 -4.00 4.85 -9.77
C PRO A 155 -5.27 4.02 -10.00
N GLY A 156 -5.99 4.23 -11.11
CA GLY A 156 -7.12 3.41 -11.53
C GLY A 156 -6.69 2.02 -11.96
N ASP A 157 -5.57 1.91 -12.68
CA ASP A 157 -5.00 0.62 -13.05
C ASP A 157 -4.53 -0.14 -11.81
N ALA A 158 -3.89 0.54 -10.84
CA ALA A 158 -3.51 -0.06 -9.57
C ALA A 158 -4.71 -0.66 -8.82
N ALA A 159 -5.84 0.05 -8.79
CA ALA A 159 -7.08 -0.46 -8.19
C ALA A 159 -7.63 -1.68 -8.94
N ALA A 160 -7.65 -1.64 -10.28
CA ALA A 160 -8.12 -2.75 -11.09
C ALA A 160 -7.23 -4.00 -10.92
N ILE A 161 -5.91 -3.82 -10.84
CA ILE A 161 -4.96 -4.90 -10.54
C ILE A 161 -5.26 -5.48 -9.15
N ALA A 162 -5.45 -4.65 -8.13
CA ALA A 162 -5.74 -5.08 -6.77
C ALA A 162 -7.01 -5.93 -6.67
N GLN A 163 -7.99 -5.74 -7.57
CA GLN A 163 -9.22 -6.54 -7.60
C GLN A 163 -8.99 -7.98 -8.07
N ILE A 164 -8.10 -8.18 -9.05
CA ILE A 164 -7.96 -9.46 -9.75
C ILE A 164 -6.68 -10.23 -9.41
N ILE A 165 -5.68 -9.57 -8.80
CA ILE A 165 -4.37 -10.16 -8.50
C ILE A 165 -4.51 -11.41 -7.64
N ASP A 166 -3.76 -12.47 -7.97
CA ASP A 166 -3.75 -13.71 -7.20
C ASP A 166 -2.94 -13.53 -5.89
N LEU A 167 -3.64 -13.51 -4.76
CA LEU A 167 -3.02 -13.34 -3.45
C LEU A 167 -2.13 -14.52 -3.07
N THR A 168 -2.36 -15.72 -3.62
CA THR A 168 -1.51 -16.89 -3.39
C THR A 168 -0.15 -16.70 -4.05
N VAL A 169 -0.14 -16.22 -5.29
CA VAL A 169 1.08 -15.87 -6.00
C VAL A 169 1.84 -14.74 -5.30
N LEU A 170 1.12 -13.73 -4.77
CA LEU A 170 1.74 -12.66 -4.00
C LEU A 170 2.42 -13.18 -2.72
N ARG A 171 1.78 -14.09 -1.99
CA ARG A 171 2.35 -14.71 -0.78
C ARG A 171 3.63 -15.48 -1.09
N ASP A 172 3.65 -16.19 -2.20
CA ASP A 172 4.80 -16.98 -2.64
C ASP A 172 6.00 -16.12 -3.07
N ARG A 173 5.74 -15.01 -3.78
CA ARG A 173 6.79 -14.25 -4.47
C ARG A 173 7.15 -12.91 -3.81
N CYS A 174 6.34 -12.43 -2.87
CA CYS A 174 6.51 -11.10 -2.27
C CYS A 174 6.46 -11.14 -0.73
N PRO A 175 7.59 -11.32 -0.05
CA PRO A 175 7.65 -11.32 1.41
C PRO A 175 7.08 -10.04 2.06
N GLY A 176 7.15 -8.90 1.37
CA GLY A 176 6.56 -7.64 1.82
C GLY A 176 5.04 -7.72 1.92
N PHE A 177 4.40 -8.37 0.94
CA PHE A 177 2.96 -8.60 0.97
C PHE A 177 2.56 -9.53 2.13
N VAL A 178 3.31 -10.59 2.39
CA VAL A 178 3.08 -11.48 3.55
C VAL A 178 3.16 -10.71 4.87
N ARG A 179 4.13 -9.78 4.99
CA ARG A 179 4.22 -8.91 6.18
C ARG A 179 3.05 -7.95 6.29
N PHE A 180 2.56 -7.42 5.16
CA PHE A 180 1.36 -6.60 5.11
C PHE A 180 0.15 -7.38 5.60
N GLU A 181 -0.13 -8.52 5.00
CA GLU A 181 -1.25 -9.39 5.35
C GLU A 181 -1.30 -9.71 6.85
N ARG A 182 -0.18 -10.16 7.44
CA ARG A 182 -0.08 -10.45 8.89
C ARG A 182 -0.37 -9.27 9.81
N ARG A 183 -0.24 -8.06 9.31
CA ARG A 183 -0.53 -6.84 10.07
C ARG A 183 -1.95 -6.36 9.89
N VAL A 184 -2.57 -6.74 8.80
CA VAL A 184 -3.97 -6.41 8.48
C VAL A 184 -4.92 -7.32 9.23
N ILE A 185 -4.66 -8.63 9.20
CA ILE A 185 -5.39 -9.64 9.96
C ILE A 185 -5.06 -9.51 11.45
#